data_62cfd922e07ac323d76eab7c34fa9540
#
_entry.id   62cfd922e07ac323d76eab7c34fa9540
#
_cell.length_a   1.000
_cell.length_b   1.000
_cell.length_c   1.000
_cell.angle_alpha   90.00
_cell.angle_beta   90.00
_cell.angle_gamma   90.00
#
_symmetry.space_group_name_H-M   'P 1'
#
loop_
_entity.id
_entity.type
_entity.pdbx_description
1 polymer ?
#
loop_
_entity_poly.entity_id
_entity_poly.type
_entity_poly.pdbx_seq_one_letter_code
_entity_poly.pdbx_strand_id
1 'polypeptide(L)'
;QPLLYYDAGFGFSQKDTVKAPDYEYDELNGMVTATFELPEAAFNLRLDPGELPCCITDFVFSDDRILCRPVNGVPLHGDGILFLNDDPNFMLDGLNRFPAGMELGVSYCYFPLEPLADDPLFAAVLEGVQYFQKTRVCEQKHLDQLEKTTADQKQTIEALQKNLSELHQANAELSARSKAYESSLENVLSSSSWKLTQ
;
A
#
# COMPACT_ATOMS: atom_id res chain seq x y z
N GLN A 1 -2.32 28.03 -7.29
CA GLN A 1 -2.81 28.09 -5.91
C GLN A 1 -3.05 26.67 -5.41
N PRO A 2 -2.58 26.32 -4.19
CA PRO A 2 -2.82 24.99 -3.62
C PRO A 2 -4.30 24.76 -3.31
N LEU A 3 -4.72 23.50 -3.46
CA LEU A 3 -6.07 23.02 -3.14
C LEU A 3 -5.97 21.87 -2.14
N LEU A 4 -6.88 21.85 -1.17
CA LEU A 4 -7.04 20.72 -0.27
C LEU A 4 -8.36 20.02 -0.57
N TYR A 5 -8.28 18.73 -0.93
CA TYR A 5 -9.45 17.85 -1.07
C TYR A 5 -9.66 17.08 0.23
N TYR A 6 -10.92 16.90 0.63
CA TYR A 6 -11.28 16.11 1.78
C TYR A 6 -12.28 15.02 1.42
N ASP A 7 -12.15 13.87 2.06
CA ASP A 7 -13.02 12.72 1.88
C ASP A 7 -13.78 12.43 3.18
N ALA A 8 -15.07 12.75 3.20
CA ALA A 8 -15.97 12.48 4.32
C ALA A 8 -16.49 11.00 4.37
N GLY A 9 -15.96 10.11 3.51
CA GLY A 9 -16.31 8.69 3.44
C GLY A 9 -16.91 8.24 2.12
N PHE A 10 -16.90 9.11 1.09
CA PHE A 10 -17.43 8.83 -0.25
C PHE A 10 -16.38 8.91 -1.36
N GLY A 11 -15.12 9.09 -0.98
CA GLY A 11 -14.00 9.36 -1.89
C GLY A 11 -13.85 10.85 -2.23
N PHE A 12 -12.77 11.18 -2.91
CA PHE A 12 -12.49 12.57 -3.31
C PHE A 12 -13.38 13.01 -4.47
N SER A 13 -13.90 14.22 -4.38
CA SER A 13 -14.74 14.85 -5.41
C SER A 13 -14.29 16.31 -5.62
N GLN A 14 -14.49 16.85 -6.83
CA GLN A 14 -14.22 18.27 -7.09
C GLN A 14 -15.06 19.25 -6.27
N LYS A 15 -16.16 18.78 -5.69
CA LYS A 15 -17.01 19.61 -4.81
C LYS A 15 -16.45 19.67 -3.38
N ASP A 16 -15.68 18.69 -3.00
CA ASP A 16 -15.15 18.51 -1.66
C ASP A 16 -13.72 19.06 -1.59
N THR A 17 -13.59 20.36 -1.93
CA THR A 17 -12.33 21.09 -1.99
C THR A 17 -12.36 22.33 -1.13
N VAL A 18 -11.23 22.64 -0.54
CA VAL A 18 -10.97 23.85 0.23
C VAL A 18 -9.85 24.63 -0.45
N LYS A 19 -10.07 25.93 -0.66
CA LYS A 19 -9.03 26.88 -1.07
C LYS A 19 -8.46 27.54 0.15
N ALA A 20 -7.15 27.77 0.16
CA ALA A 20 -6.51 28.55 1.19
C ALA A 20 -6.88 30.04 1.04
N PRO A 21 -7.56 30.68 2.01
CA PRO A 21 -7.84 32.10 1.95
C PRO A 21 -6.56 32.94 2.08
N ASP A 22 -5.61 32.45 2.88
CA ASP A 22 -4.34 33.10 3.19
C ASP A 22 -3.16 32.46 2.44
N TYR A 23 -3.32 32.33 1.11
CA TYR A 23 -2.26 31.83 0.26
C TYR A 23 -1.24 32.91 -0.07
N GLU A 24 0.03 32.63 0.24
CA GLU A 24 1.17 33.47 -0.11
C GLU A 24 2.18 32.66 -0.93
N TYR A 25 2.76 33.31 -1.94
CA TYR A 25 3.84 32.77 -2.77
C TYR A 25 4.97 33.78 -2.88
N ASP A 26 6.15 33.43 -2.36
CA ASP A 26 7.35 34.23 -2.50
C ASP A 26 8.12 33.79 -3.75
N GLU A 27 8.08 34.60 -4.80
CA GLU A 27 8.73 34.31 -6.09
C GLU A 27 10.26 34.24 -5.99
N LEU A 28 10.89 34.83 -4.97
CA LEU A 28 12.34 34.86 -4.85
C LEU A 28 12.93 33.52 -4.41
N ASN A 29 12.24 32.82 -3.54
CA ASN A 29 12.70 31.56 -2.97
C ASN A 29 11.78 30.37 -3.29
N GLY A 30 10.67 30.62 -4.01
CA GLY A 30 9.66 29.63 -4.32
C GLY A 30 8.81 29.17 -3.13
N MET A 31 8.89 29.88 -1.99
CA MET A 31 8.16 29.51 -0.78
C MET A 31 6.66 29.74 -0.94
N VAL A 32 5.90 28.69 -0.69
CA VAL A 32 4.45 28.72 -0.57
C VAL A 32 4.06 28.57 0.89
N THR A 33 3.15 29.42 1.35
CA THR A 33 2.48 29.29 2.65
C THR A 33 0.98 29.33 2.45
N ALA A 34 0.26 28.40 3.06
CA ALA A 34 -1.18 28.28 2.91
C ALA A 34 -1.81 27.75 4.20
N THR A 35 -3.00 28.24 4.54
CA THR A 35 -3.81 27.72 5.65
C THR A 35 -5.18 27.31 5.13
N PHE A 36 -5.61 26.12 5.49
CA PHE A 36 -6.90 25.53 5.12
C PHE A 36 -7.74 25.33 6.38
N GLU A 37 -9.03 25.58 6.30
CA GLU A 37 -9.99 25.24 7.34
C GLU A 37 -10.94 24.16 6.81
N LEU A 38 -11.01 23.00 7.47
CA LEU A 38 -11.87 21.89 7.06
C LEU A 38 -13.34 22.20 7.37
N PRO A 39 -14.24 22.22 6.37
CA PRO A 39 -15.66 22.53 6.59
C PRO A 39 -16.38 21.41 7.34
N GLU A 40 -15.94 20.18 7.18
CA GLU A 40 -16.49 19.01 7.86
C GLU A 40 -15.38 17.97 8.16
N ALA A 41 -15.72 16.97 8.99
CA ALA A 41 -14.75 15.95 9.38
C ALA A 41 -14.47 14.99 8.22
N ALA A 42 -13.18 14.72 7.95
CA ALA A 42 -12.71 13.88 6.88
C ALA A 42 -11.95 12.65 7.39
N PHE A 43 -11.98 11.58 6.60
CA PHE A 43 -11.15 10.38 6.82
C PHE A 43 -9.82 10.48 6.10
N ASN A 44 -9.81 11.12 4.93
CA ASN A 44 -8.61 11.29 4.11
C ASN A 44 -8.52 12.73 3.63
N LEU A 45 -7.29 13.22 3.48
CA LEU A 45 -7.00 14.51 2.86
C LEU A 45 -6.02 14.31 1.70
N ARG A 46 -6.20 15.09 0.64
CA ARG A 46 -5.27 15.19 -0.48
C ARG A 46 -4.92 16.64 -0.73
N LEU A 47 -3.65 16.95 -0.73
CA LEU A 47 -3.15 18.28 -1.07
C LEU A 47 -2.65 18.30 -2.50
N ASP A 48 -3.19 19.17 -3.33
CA ASP A 48 -2.72 19.48 -4.67
C ASP A 48 -1.97 20.82 -4.60
N PRO A 49 -0.63 20.81 -4.63
CA PRO A 49 0.18 22.03 -4.39
C PRO A 49 0.20 23.00 -5.56
N GLY A 50 -0.22 22.57 -6.74
CA GLY A 50 -0.25 23.35 -7.99
C GLY A 50 -0.81 22.54 -9.14
N GLU A 51 -0.80 23.14 -10.33
CA GLU A 51 -1.37 22.57 -11.58
C GLU A 51 -0.31 22.37 -12.67
N LEU A 52 0.97 22.47 -12.34
CA LEU A 52 2.07 22.36 -13.31
C LEU A 52 3.08 21.32 -12.85
N PRO A 53 3.83 20.71 -13.79
CA PRO A 53 5.00 19.93 -13.45
C PRO A 53 5.96 20.77 -12.59
N CYS A 54 6.41 20.20 -11.47
CA CYS A 54 7.17 20.95 -10.49
C CYS A 54 8.12 20.06 -9.67
N CYS A 55 9.07 20.71 -9.01
CA CYS A 55 9.80 20.13 -7.91
C CYS A 55 9.35 20.79 -6.61
N ILE A 56 9.11 19.98 -5.59
CA ILE A 56 8.67 20.46 -4.27
C ILE A 56 9.65 19.97 -3.22
N THR A 57 10.05 20.89 -2.31
CA THR A 57 10.96 20.59 -1.19
C THR A 57 10.44 21.23 0.09
N ASP A 58 11.06 20.89 1.20
CA ASP A 58 10.90 21.58 2.50
C ASP A 58 9.44 21.60 2.99
N PHE A 59 8.73 20.49 2.87
CA PHE A 59 7.36 20.38 3.36
C PHE A 59 7.28 20.45 4.88
N VAL A 60 6.50 21.41 5.39
CA VAL A 60 6.22 21.57 6.81
C VAL A 60 4.72 21.77 7.02
N PHE A 61 4.15 21.04 7.97
CA PHE A 61 2.75 21.19 8.41
C PHE A 61 2.68 21.83 9.80
N SER A 62 1.60 22.55 10.09
CA SER A 62 1.33 23.13 11.41
C SER A 62 1.11 22.06 12.50
N ASP A 63 0.74 20.84 12.12
CA ASP A 63 0.57 19.68 13.00
C ASP A 63 1.62 18.61 12.61
N ASP A 64 2.56 18.33 13.49
CA ASP A 64 3.67 17.38 13.32
C ASP A 64 3.24 15.91 13.21
N ARG A 65 1.99 15.61 13.54
CA ARG A 65 1.39 14.29 13.37
C ARG A 65 1.02 13.98 11.91
N ILE A 66 0.91 15.02 11.07
CA ILE A 66 0.53 14.86 9.68
C ILE A 66 1.73 14.36 8.88
N LEU A 67 1.53 13.23 8.23
CA LEU A 67 2.49 12.63 7.31
C LEU A 67 2.06 12.91 5.88
N CYS A 68 3.01 13.33 5.05
CA CYS A 68 2.77 13.66 3.66
C CYS A 68 3.40 12.59 2.76
N ARG A 69 2.59 12.00 1.88
CA ARG A 69 3.04 10.97 0.94
C ARG A 69 2.69 11.39 -0.49
N PRO A 70 3.69 11.54 -1.39
CA PRO A 70 3.40 11.82 -2.80
C PRO A 70 2.66 10.64 -3.43
N VAL A 71 1.63 10.93 -4.25
CA VAL A 71 0.85 9.90 -4.96
C VAL A 71 1.50 9.58 -6.29
N ASN A 72 1.92 10.60 -7.02
CA ASN A 72 2.44 10.50 -8.38
C ASN A 72 3.81 11.20 -8.58
N GLY A 73 4.44 11.61 -7.48
CA GLY A 73 5.77 12.22 -7.47
C GLY A 73 6.91 11.21 -7.41
N VAL A 74 8.09 11.59 -7.90
CA VAL A 74 9.35 10.86 -7.80
C VAL A 74 10.17 11.45 -6.66
N PRO A 75 10.48 10.70 -5.60
CA PRO A 75 11.40 11.17 -4.59
C PRO A 75 12.79 11.41 -5.19
N LEU A 76 13.37 12.57 -4.89
CA LEU A 76 14.74 12.92 -5.21
C LEU A 76 15.66 12.62 -4.01
N HIS A 77 16.95 12.82 -4.20
CA HIS A 77 17.88 12.76 -3.07
C HIS A 77 17.59 13.93 -2.09
N GLY A 78 17.48 13.65 -0.81
CA GLY A 78 17.01 14.62 0.19
C GLY A 78 15.48 14.61 0.29
N ASP A 79 14.88 15.77 0.56
CA ASP A 79 13.43 15.91 0.80
C ASP A 79 12.64 16.34 -0.46
N GLY A 80 13.33 16.39 -1.61
CA GLY A 80 12.75 16.83 -2.87
C GLY A 80 11.84 15.78 -3.50
N ILE A 81 10.75 16.24 -4.10
CA ILE A 81 9.80 15.41 -4.86
C ILE A 81 9.57 16.06 -6.22
N LEU A 82 9.82 15.29 -7.28
CA LEU A 82 9.66 15.73 -8.66
C LEU A 82 8.32 15.24 -9.21
N PHE A 83 7.49 16.15 -9.67
CA PHE A 83 6.24 15.87 -10.37
C PHE A 83 6.39 16.22 -11.84
N LEU A 84 6.14 15.22 -12.72
CA LEU A 84 6.31 15.32 -14.16
C LEU A 84 5.00 15.51 -14.92
N ASN A 85 3.91 15.60 -14.21
CA ASN A 85 2.55 15.77 -14.72
C ASN A 85 1.92 17.04 -14.16
N ASP A 86 0.83 17.45 -14.78
CA ASP A 86 0.06 18.66 -14.46
C ASP A 86 -0.83 18.49 -13.21
N ASP A 87 -0.76 17.36 -12.52
CA ASP A 87 -1.60 17.04 -11.36
C ASP A 87 -0.74 16.52 -10.21
N PRO A 88 0.19 17.35 -9.67
CA PRO A 88 0.97 17.00 -8.50
C PRO A 88 0.06 16.87 -7.28
N ASN A 89 0.11 15.72 -6.59
CA ASN A 89 -0.72 15.54 -5.42
C ASN A 89 -0.08 14.67 -4.33
N PHE A 90 -0.53 14.93 -3.09
CA PHE A 90 -0.07 14.26 -1.88
C PHE A 90 -1.26 13.75 -1.08
N MET A 91 -1.17 12.53 -0.59
CA MET A 91 -2.04 12.05 0.47
C MET A 91 -1.49 12.48 1.82
N LEU A 92 -2.37 12.99 2.68
CA LEU A 92 -2.06 13.36 4.05
C LEU A 92 -2.61 12.29 4.99
N ASP A 93 -1.71 11.67 5.74
CA ASP A 93 -1.99 10.60 6.69
C ASP A 93 -1.62 11.07 8.12
N GLY A 94 -1.71 10.20 9.12
CA GLY A 94 -1.25 10.45 10.49
C GLY A 94 -2.37 10.62 11.51
N LEU A 95 -3.58 10.99 11.09
CA LEU A 95 -4.76 11.04 11.94
C LEU A 95 -5.80 10.03 11.46
N ASN A 96 -6.45 9.32 12.37
CA ASN A 96 -7.56 8.40 12.04
C ASN A 96 -8.77 9.15 11.46
N ARG A 97 -8.92 10.43 11.84
CA ARG A 97 -9.96 11.32 11.34
C ARG A 97 -9.53 12.76 11.56
N PHE A 98 -9.70 13.57 10.54
CA PHE A 98 -9.47 15.01 10.58
C PHE A 98 -10.78 15.70 11.04
N PRO A 99 -10.79 16.46 12.14
CA PRO A 99 -12.03 17.02 12.66
C PRO A 99 -12.52 18.23 11.82
N ALA A 100 -13.82 18.46 11.81
CA ALA A 100 -14.39 19.70 11.26
C ALA A 100 -13.84 20.94 12.00
N GLY A 101 -13.61 22.03 11.28
CA GLY A 101 -13.00 23.26 11.83
C GLY A 101 -11.51 23.13 12.11
N MET A 102 -10.85 22.05 11.68
CA MET A 102 -9.40 21.92 11.79
C MET A 102 -8.72 22.93 10.86
N GLU A 103 -7.84 23.75 11.43
CA GLU A 103 -6.94 24.60 10.67
C GLU A 103 -5.66 23.82 10.35
N LEU A 104 -5.34 23.71 9.07
CA LEU A 104 -4.15 23.04 8.54
C LEU A 104 -3.27 24.08 7.84
N GLY A 105 -2.20 24.48 8.49
CA GLY A 105 -1.13 25.28 7.88
C GLY A 105 -0.13 24.39 7.18
N VAL A 106 0.29 24.79 5.97
CA VAL A 106 1.34 24.11 5.22
C VAL A 106 2.30 25.14 4.62
N SER A 107 3.59 24.82 4.63
CA SER A 107 4.60 25.54 3.86
C SER A 107 5.49 24.57 3.10
N TYR A 108 5.95 24.98 1.91
CA TYR A 108 6.85 24.21 1.06
C TYR A 108 7.49 25.12 0.01
N CYS A 109 8.62 24.72 -0.56
CA CYS A 109 9.20 25.37 -1.73
C CYS A 109 8.67 24.72 -3.01
N TYR A 110 8.14 25.55 -3.92
CA TYR A 110 7.55 25.15 -5.19
C TYR A 110 8.35 25.69 -6.35
N PHE A 111 8.93 24.82 -7.18
CA PHE A 111 9.72 25.17 -8.35
C PHE A 111 9.07 24.62 -9.60
N PRO A 112 8.36 25.46 -10.39
CA PRO A 112 7.74 25.01 -11.64
C PRO A 112 8.79 24.63 -12.67
N LEU A 113 8.54 23.57 -13.44
CA LEU A 113 9.44 23.08 -14.49
C LEU A 113 9.13 23.65 -15.88
N GLU A 114 8.03 24.34 -16.04
CA GLU A 114 7.60 24.93 -17.31
C GLU A 114 8.67 25.76 -18.03
N PRO A 115 9.47 26.62 -17.33
CA PRO A 115 10.54 27.38 -17.98
C PRO A 115 11.64 26.52 -18.62
N LEU A 116 11.73 25.22 -18.25
CA LEU A 116 12.73 24.27 -18.76
C LEU A 116 12.14 23.33 -19.84
N ALA A 117 10.84 23.43 -20.14
CA ALA A 117 10.15 22.51 -21.05
C ALA A 117 10.69 22.55 -22.47
N ASP A 118 11.22 23.70 -22.91
CA ASP A 118 11.77 23.89 -24.26
C ASP A 118 13.26 23.48 -24.36
N ASP A 119 13.92 23.10 -23.26
CA ASP A 119 15.29 22.61 -23.27
C ASP A 119 15.32 21.13 -23.71
N PRO A 120 16.00 20.79 -24.84
CA PRO A 120 16.03 19.41 -25.34
C PRO A 120 16.72 18.42 -24.39
N LEU A 121 17.71 18.87 -23.60
CA LEU A 121 18.38 18.04 -22.62
C LEU A 121 17.44 17.73 -21.45
N PHE A 122 16.71 18.75 -20.99
CA PHE A 122 15.70 18.57 -19.94
C PHE A 122 14.58 17.65 -20.38
N ALA A 123 14.07 17.80 -21.60
CA ALA A 123 13.06 16.89 -22.16
C ALA A 123 13.55 15.43 -22.19
N ALA A 124 14.78 15.18 -22.62
CA ALA A 124 15.37 13.83 -22.63
C ALA A 124 15.52 13.26 -21.21
N VAL A 125 15.87 14.06 -20.20
CA VAL A 125 15.94 13.64 -18.80
C VAL A 125 14.55 13.30 -18.28
N LEU A 126 13.53 14.12 -18.58
CA LEU A 126 12.13 13.85 -18.21
C LEU A 126 11.62 12.55 -18.79
N GLU A 127 11.86 12.29 -20.08
CA GLU A 127 11.49 11.01 -20.72
C GLU A 127 12.15 9.82 -20.01
N GLY A 128 13.44 9.93 -19.69
CA GLY A 128 14.18 8.92 -18.94
C GLY A 128 13.56 8.65 -17.57
N VAL A 129 13.25 9.68 -16.80
CA VAL A 129 12.63 9.56 -15.48
C VAL A 129 11.22 8.94 -15.56
N GLN A 130 10.41 9.36 -16.54
CA GLN A 130 9.08 8.76 -16.78
C GLN A 130 9.17 7.27 -17.14
N TYR A 131 10.16 6.89 -17.94
CA TYR A 131 10.41 5.50 -18.25
C TYR A 131 10.75 4.69 -17.01
N PHE A 132 11.66 5.18 -16.15
CA PHE A 132 12.01 4.52 -14.89
C PHE A 132 10.83 4.43 -13.93
N GLN A 133 9.98 5.45 -13.83
CA GLN A 133 8.77 5.38 -13.02
C GLN A 133 7.83 4.27 -13.49
N LYS A 134 7.54 4.20 -14.79
CA LYS A 134 6.67 3.15 -15.35
C LYS A 134 7.24 1.76 -15.07
N THR A 135 8.55 1.60 -15.22
CA THR A 135 9.22 0.33 -14.95
C THR A 135 9.09 -0.06 -13.47
N ARG A 136 9.36 0.86 -12.54
CA ARG A 136 9.22 0.61 -11.09
C ARG A 136 7.80 0.23 -10.68
N VAL A 137 6.80 0.92 -11.22
CA VAL A 137 5.38 0.58 -10.95
C VAL A 137 5.04 -0.83 -11.47
N CYS A 138 5.58 -1.22 -12.64
CA CYS A 138 5.39 -2.55 -13.18
C CYS A 138 6.08 -3.62 -12.33
N GLU A 139 7.31 -3.38 -11.89
CA GLU A 139 8.07 -4.26 -11.01
C GLU A 139 7.38 -4.42 -9.65
N GLN A 140 6.87 -3.33 -9.06
CA GLN A 140 6.15 -3.41 -7.79
C GLN A 140 4.90 -4.27 -7.90
N LYS A 141 4.08 -4.09 -8.95
CA LYS A 141 2.91 -4.94 -9.19
C LYS A 141 3.28 -6.42 -9.35
N HIS A 142 4.43 -6.70 -9.98
CA HIS A 142 4.91 -8.07 -10.14
C HIS A 142 5.34 -8.67 -8.79
N LEU A 143 6.02 -7.88 -7.95
CA LEU A 143 6.39 -8.29 -6.59
C LEU A 143 5.15 -8.60 -5.75
N ASP A 144 4.16 -7.71 -5.73
CA ASP A 144 2.91 -7.91 -5.00
C ASP A 144 2.19 -9.19 -5.43
N GLN A 145 2.21 -9.49 -6.75
CA GLN A 145 1.63 -10.72 -7.29
C GLN A 145 2.41 -11.97 -6.87
N LEU A 146 3.74 -11.89 -6.84
CA LEU A 146 4.59 -12.99 -6.37
C LEU A 146 4.40 -13.24 -4.87
N GLU A 147 4.31 -12.21 -4.05
CA GLU A 147 4.04 -12.33 -2.62
C GLU A 147 2.69 -13.01 -2.36
N LYS A 148 1.65 -12.60 -3.08
CA LYS A 148 0.34 -13.24 -3.00
C LYS A 148 0.41 -14.72 -3.37
N THR A 149 1.07 -15.05 -4.51
CA THR A 149 1.21 -16.43 -4.96
C THR A 149 1.97 -17.27 -3.93
N THR A 150 3.02 -16.71 -3.33
CA THR A 150 3.81 -17.37 -2.28
C THR A 150 2.98 -17.65 -1.03
N ALA A 151 2.14 -16.69 -0.62
CA ALA A 151 1.23 -16.88 0.51
C ALA A 151 0.20 -18.01 0.25
N ASP A 152 -0.39 -18.04 -0.95
CA ASP A 152 -1.34 -19.09 -1.35
C ASP A 152 -0.69 -20.47 -1.40
N GLN A 153 0.55 -20.55 -1.91
CA GLN A 153 1.33 -21.81 -1.92
C GLN A 153 1.65 -22.28 -0.50
N LYS A 154 2.04 -21.38 0.39
CA LYS A 154 2.31 -21.70 1.79
C LYS A 154 1.07 -22.29 2.48
N GLN A 155 -0.09 -21.68 2.29
CA GLN A 155 -1.35 -22.19 2.83
C GLN A 155 -1.67 -23.59 2.29
N THR A 156 -1.43 -23.83 0.99
CA THR A 156 -1.63 -25.15 0.37
C THR A 156 -0.69 -26.19 0.96
N ILE A 157 0.58 -25.86 1.18
CA ILE A 157 1.57 -26.75 1.80
C ILE A 157 1.13 -27.12 3.22
N GLU A 158 0.70 -26.17 4.02
CA GLU A 158 0.21 -26.40 5.39
C GLU A 158 -1.01 -27.34 5.40
N ALA A 159 -1.96 -27.15 4.48
CA ALA A 159 -3.11 -28.05 4.33
C ALA A 159 -2.71 -29.48 3.93
N LEU A 160 -1.76 -29.61 2.99
CA LEU A 160 -1.26 -30.93 2.55
C LEU A 160 -0.50 -31.63 3.67
N GLN A 161 0.29 -30.92 4.45
CA GLN A 161 1.00 -31.49 5.62
C GLN A 161 0.02 -32.01 6.67
N LYS A 162 -1.07 -31.27 6.93
CA LYS A 162 -2.12 -31.73 7.83
C LYS A 162 -2.79 -33.01 7.32
N ASN A 163 -3.19 -33.05 6.04
CA ASN A 163 -3.80 -34.22 5.45
C ASN A 163 -2.88 -35.45 5.49
N LEU A 164 -1.59 -35.24 5.26
CA LEU A 164 -0.57 -36.30 5.32
C LEU A 164 -0.44 -36.84 6.75
N SER A 165 -0.47 -36.00 7.77
CA SER A 165 -0.48 -36.41 9.17
C SER A 165 -1.70 -37.25 9.53
N GLU A 166 -2.90 -36.82 9.09
CA GLU A 166 -4.16 -37.54 9.31
C GLU A 166 -4.13 -38.94 8.61
N LEU A 167 -3.62 -38.99 7.40
CA LEU A 167 -3.44 -40.28 6.67
C LEU A 167 -2.46 -41.22 7.35
N HIS A 168 -1.34 -40.68 7.88
CA HIS A 168 -0.39 -41.53 8.64
C HIS A 168 -1.02 -42.10 9.91
N GLN A 169 -1.82 -41.27 10.63
CA GLN A 169 -2.54 -41.76 11.82
C GLN A 169 -3.57 -42.84 11.44
N ALA A 170 -4.37 -42.65 10.41
CA ALA A 170 -5.35 -43.62 9.95
C ALA A 170 -4.69 -44.92 9.52
N ASN A 171 -3.55 -44.87 8.81
CA ASN A 171 -2.78 -46.07 8.43
C ASN A 171 -2.23 -46.79 9.65
N ALA A 172 -1.75 -46.09 10.67
CA ALA A 172 -1.26 -46.73 11.90
C ALA A 172 -2.40 -47.44 12.64
N GLU A 173 -3.60 -46.81 12.71
CA GLU A 173 -4.80 -47.39 13.33
C GLU A 173 -5.26 -48.65 12.56
N LEU A 174 -5.29 -48.60 11.21
CA LEU A 174 -5.63 -49.75 10.38
C LEU A 174 -4.65 -50.90 10.53
N SER A 175 -3.37 -50.59 10.58
CA SER A 175 -2.31 -51.59 10.81
C SER A 175 -2.43 -52.26 12.17
N ALA A 176 -2.74 -51.49 13.21
CA ALA A 176 -2.95 -52.00 14.57
C ALA A 176 -4.20 -52.95 14.60
N ARG A 177 -5.29 -52.53 13.93
CA ARG A 177 -6.52 -53.36 13.82
C ARG A 177 -6.25 -54.67 13.03
N SER A 178 -5.50 -54.61 11.92
CA SER A 178 -5.13 -55.81 11.16
C SER A 178 -4.38 -56.81 12.02
N LYS A 179 -3.35 -56.36 12.76
CA LYS A 179 -2.60 -57.20 13.68
C LYS A 179 -3.47 -57.80 14.81
N ALA A 180 -4.41 -57.03 15.33
CA ALA A 180 -5.34 -57.53 16.35
C ALA A 180 -6.27 -58.63 15.79
N TYR A 181 -6.76 -58.49 14.55
CA TYR A 181 -7.56 -59.49 13.89
C TYR A 181 -6.74 -60.78 13.59
N GLU A 182 -5.48 -60.62 13.11
CA GLU A 182 -4.58 -61.73 12.86
C GLU A 182 -4.35 -62.56 14.17
N SER A 183 -4.03 -61.85 15.26
CA SER A 183 -3.83 -62.50 16.55
C SER A 183 -5.10 -63.18 17.06
N SER A 184 -6.27 -62.56 16.86
CA SER A 184 -7.57 -63.12 17.22
C SER A 184 -7.88 -64.38 16.42
N LEU A 185 -7.57 -64.40 15.11
CA LEU A 185 -7.72 -65.56 14.23
C LEU A 185 -6.82 -66.69 14.65
N GLU A 186 -5.54 -66.41 14.94
CA GLU A 186 -4.58 -67.43 15.45
C GLU A 186 -5.07 -68.05 16.75
N ASN A 187 -5.63 -67.25 17.67
CA ASN A 187 -6.20 -67.74 18.94
C ASN A 187 -7.40 -68.67 18.70
N VAL A 188 -8.26 -68.34 17.74
CA VAL A 188 -9.42 -69.22 17.38
C VAL A 188 -8.92 -70.52 16.75
N LEU A 189 -7.99 -70.46 15.81
CA LEU A 189 -7.41 -71.65 15.13
C LEU A 189 -6.64 -72.56 16.09
N SER A 190 -6.02 -72.00 17.10
CA SER A 190 -5.25 -72.76 18.09
C SER A 190 -6.13 -73.30 19.24
N SER A 191 -7.37 -72.88 19.35
CA SER A 191 -8.25 -73.28 20.41
C SER A 191 -8.57 -74.79 20.37
N SER A 192 -8.73 -75.40 21.53
CA SER A 192 -9.08 -76.82 21.64
C SER A 192 -10.47 -77.12 21.04
N SER A 193 -11.38 -76.18 21.04
CA SER A 193 -12.70 -76.29 20.43
C SER A 193 -12.63 -76.42 18.91
N TRP A 194 -11.78 -75.65 18.22
CA TRP A 194 -11.52 -75.73 16.78
C TRP A 194 -10.87 -77.08 16.37
N LYS A 195 -9.91 -77.56 17.16
CA LYS A 195 -9.24 -78.82 16.91
C LYS A 195 -10.12 -80.08 17.09
N LEU A 196 -11.21 -79.92 17.85
CA LEU A 196 -12.18 -80.99 18.04
C LEU A 196 -13.23 -81.07 16.95
N THR A 197 -13.35 -80.08 16.06
CA THR A 197 -14.34 -80.01 14.97
C THR A 197 -13.73 -80.39 13.61
N GLN A 198 -12.43 -80.63 13.50
CA GLN A 198 -11.72 -81.28 12.35
C GLN A 198 -11.52 -82.76 12.59
#